data_d68daa035253f4c799a30e9818adb3e4
#
_entry.id   d68daa035253f4c799a30e9818adb3e4
#
_cell.length_a   1.000
_cell.length_b   1.000
_cell.length_c   1.000
_cell.angle_alpha   90.00
_cell.angle_beta   90.00
_cell.angle_gamma   90.00
#
_symmetry.space_group_name_H-M   'P 1'
#
loop_
_entity.id
_entity.type
_entity.pdbx_description
1 polymer ?
#
loop_
_entity_poly.entity_id
_entity_poly.type
_entity_poly.pdbx_seq_one_letter_code
_entity_poly.pdbx_strand_id
1 'polypeptide(L)'
;MSQYFNADMRRLRRACAGILFFAASGAWAGQYPANPVRMIVPYPPGGPTDIAARLAADELGRSLGVSVVVENKSGAGGMVGADMVARARPDGATLLVNASAHVIYPAIFKQVSFDVIDSFTPVTQLVQVPLALLVPVSLPVNNVPELIQYIKDHPGKVAFASAGNGGAPHLAAELFKKEAGVDILHVPYKGSAPALTDLMGGQVQMMFDSMTSSLAYVKAGKLNALAVTTPERSSMLPDVPTMKEAGLPSYALTNWYGLWAPKGMPAPLVKQIEQALNAKFHTPEIREKLNAIGAEPVISSPEDFARFVVTEKERWGRIAQDSGATLN
;
A
#
# COMPACT_ATOMS: atom_id res chain seq x y z
N MET A 1 79.82 13.97 -8.54
CA MET A 1 78.89 14.22 -7.42
C MET A 1 77.48 14.67 -7.85
N SER A 2 77.14 14.70 -9.16
CA SER A 2 75.86 15.27 -9.65
C SER A 2 74.80 14.23 -10.10
N GLN A 3 75.08 12.93 -10.09
CA GLN A 3 74.15 11.92 -10.60
C GLN A 3 73.33 11.23 -9.50
N TYR A 4 73.70 11.34 -8.23
CA TYR A 4 72.95 10.73 -7.15
C TYR A 4 71.76 11.57 -6.63
N PHE A 5 71.79 12.89 -6.86
CA PHE A 5 70.72 13.79 -6.38
C PHE A 5 69.42 13.72 -7.21
N ASN A 6 69.50 13.24 -8.44
CA ASN A 6 68.32 13.23 -9.34
C ASN A 6 67.48 11.92 -9.19
N ALA A 7 68.02 10.86 -8.58
CA ALA A 7 67.28 9.62 -8.43
C ALA A 7 66.32 9.61 -7.23
N ASP A 8 66.68 10.32 -6.15
CA ASP A 8 65.85 10.41 -4.94
C ASP A 8 64.64 11.34 -5.09
N MET A 9 64.82 12.44 -5.85
CA MET A 9 63.69 13.34 -6.13
C MET A 9 62.61 12.74 -7.03
N ARG A 10 62.95 11.76 -7.88
CA ARG A 10 61.95 11.04 -8.71
C ARG A 10 61.20 9.98 -7.91
N ARG A 11 61.83 9.40 -6.88
CA ARG A 11 61.15 8.44 -5.95
C ARG A 11 60.21 9.17 -5.00
N LEU A 12 60.58 10.35 -4.49
CA LEU A 12 59.72 11.16 -3.63
C LEU A 12 58.47 11.68 -4.37
N ARG A 13 58.62 12.11 -5.66
CA ARG A 13 57.47 12.54 -6.48
C ARG A 13 56.51 11.42 -6.83
N ARG A 14 56.97 10.16 -6.93
CA ARG A 14 56.08 9.00 -7.17
C ARG A 14 55.36 8.54 -5.89
N ALA A 15 55.95 8.71 -4.72
CA ALA A 15 55.31 8.44 -3.45
C ALA A 15 54.20 9.45 -3.09
N CYS A 16 54.44 10.76 -3.38
CA CYS A 16 53.40 11.79 -3.16
C CYS A 16 52.22 11.72 -4.15
N ALA A 17 52.43 11.23 -5.38
CA ALA A 17 51.33 11.07 -6.35
C ALA A 17 50.41 9.88 -6.04
N GLY A 18 50.93 8.85 -5.32
CA GLY A 18 50.14 7.69 -4.90
C GLY A 18 49.21 7.94 -3.69
N ILE A 19 49.54 8.91 -2.84
CA ILE A 19 48.77 9.22 -1.62
C ILE A 19 47.58 10.15 -1.92
N LEU A 20 47.64 10.94 -2.98
CA LEU A 20 46.54 11.84 -3.38
C LEU A 20 45.36 11.16 -4.08
N PHE A 21 45.53 9.91 -4.53
CA PHE A 21 44.44 9.18 -5.22
C PHE A 21 43.55 8.33 -4.27
N PHE A 22 43.95 8.17 -2.99
CA PHE A 22 43.15 7.38 -2.01
C PHE A 22 42.26 8.24 -1.10
N ALA A 23 42.36 9.57 -1.19
CA ALA A 23 41.57 10.48 -0.34
C ALA A 23 40.26 10.96 -0.97
N ALA A 24 39.95 10.54 -2.21
CA ALA A 24 38.75 11.01 -2.92
C ALA A 24 37.51 10.06 -2.81
N SER A 25 37.62 8.96 -2.03
CA SER A 25 36.50 7.98 -1.90
C SER A 25 35.62 8.21 -0.68
N GLY A 26 35.78 9.30 0.04
CA GLY A 26 35.15 9.52 1.36
C GLY A 26 34.12 10.64 1.45
N ALA A 27 33.62 11.20 0.36
CA ALA A 27 32.75 12.37 0.45
C ALA A 27 31.42 12.24 -0.29
N TRP A 28 30.73 11.10 -0.14
CA TRP A 28 29.31 10.96 -0.52
C TRP A 28 28.41 10.70 0.69
N ALA A 29 28.77 11.31 1.84
CA ALA A 29 27.82 11.52 2.92
C ALA A 29 27.12 12.87 2.71
N GLY A 30 26.61 13.12 1.51
CA GLY A 30 25.72 14.24 1.23
C GLY A 30 24.41 14.00 1.99
N GLN A 31 23.97 15.02 2.74
CA GLN A 31 22.66 15.04 3.38
C GLN A 31 21.61 14.49 2.42
N TYR A 32 20.94 13.43 2.80
CA TYR A 32 19.77 12.86 2.10
C TYR A 32 18.59 13.80 2.21
N PRO A 33 17.86 13.98 1.13
CA PRO A 33 18.28 14.49 -0.18
C PRO A 33 18.36 16.01 -0.15
N ALA A 34 19.16 16.61 -1.04
CA ALA A 34 19.29 18.06 -1.18
C ALA A 34 18.03 18.77 -1.71
N ASN A 35 17.01 18.04 -2.15
CA ASN A 35 15.78 18.54 -2.79
C ASN A 35 14.54 17.91 -2.13
N PRO A 36 13.32 18.50 -2.32
CA PRO A 36 12.09 17.90 -1.84
C PRO A 36 11.95 16.46 -2.33
N VAL A 37 11.62 15.54 -1.40
CA VAL A 37 11.25 14.16 -1.73
C VAL A 37 9.83 14.17 -2.27
N ARG A 38 9.63 13.55 -3.43
CA ARG A 38 8.30 13.33 -4.00
C ARG A 38 7.81 11.94 -3.59
N MET A 39 6.70 11.91 -2.87
CA MET A 39 6.03 10.66 -2.49
C MET A 39 4.82 10.46 -3.39
N ILE A 40 4.95 9.59 -4.37
CA ILE A 40 3.91 9.32 -5.37
C ILE A 40 2.86 8.39 -4.75
N VAL A 41 1.59 8.80 -4.85
CA VAL A 41 0.42 7.99 -4.49
C VAL A 41 -0.39 7.76 -5.76
N PRO A 42 -0.56 6.49 -6.22
CA PRO A 42 -1.17 6.20 -7.51
C PRO A 42 -2.72 6.22 -7.48
N TYR A 43 -3.31 6.95 -6.53
CA TYR A 43 -4.76 7.06 -6.33
C TYR A 43 -5.20 8.51 -6.10
N PRO A 44 -6.50 8.82 -6.21
CA PRO A 44 -7.03 10.15 -5.91
C PRO A 44 -6.74 10.58 -4.47
N PRO A 45 -6.63 11.90 -4.22
CA PRO A 45 -6.45 12.43 -2.88
C PRO A 45 -7.65 12.12 -1.98
N GLY A 46 -7.41 12.01 -0.67
CA GLY A 46 -8.41 11.69 0.34
C GLY A 46 -8.79 10.20 0.42
N GLY A 47 -8.22 9.35 -0.44
CA GLY A 47 -8.37 7.90 -0.34
C GLY A 47 -7.46 7.31 0.76
N PRO A 48 -7.69 6.02 1.13
CA PRO A 48 -6.99 5.40 2.26
C PRO A 48 -5.47 5.37 2.10
N THR A 49 -4.95 5.11 0.92
CA THR A 49 -3.51 5.13 0.63
C THR A 49 -2.92 6.55 0.75
N ASP A 50 -3.67 7.58 0.31
CA ASP A 50 -3.25 8.99 0.40
C ASP A 50 -3.15 9.44 1.86
N ILE A 51 -4.10 9.06 2.70
CA ILE A 51 -4.08 9.37 4.14
C ILE A 51 -2.85 8.77 4.81
N ALA A 52 -2.57 7.49 4.57
CA ALA A 52 -1.39 6.82 5.12
C ALA A 52 -0.07 7.42 4.58
N ALA A 53 -0.03 7.76 3.29
CA ALA A 53 1.13 8.38 2.66
C ALA A 53 1.43 9.77 3.24
N ARG A 54 0.41 10.59 3.49
CA ARG A 54 0.60 11.92 4.11
C ARG A 54 1.15 11.82 5.52
N LEU A 55 0.66 10.86 6.32
CA LEU A 55 1.21 10.60 7.64
C LEU A 55 2.68 10.17 7.57
N ALA A 56 3.02 9.26 6.64
CA ALA A 56 4.39 8.82 6.42
C ALA A 56 5.29 9.98 5.91
N ALA A 57 4.78 10.82 5.01
CA ALA A 57 5.50 11.98 4.50
C ALA A 57 5.83 13.00 5.58
N ASP A 58 4.86 13.31 6.45
CA ASP A 58 5.04 14.21 7.59
C ASP A 58 6.11 13.70 8.55
N GLU A 59 6.05 12.41 8.93
CA GLU A 59 7.02 11.84 9.88
C GLU A 59 8.40 11.68 9.24
N LEU A 60 8.49 11.32 7.97
CA LEU A 60 9.76 11.25 7.24
C LEU A 60 10.39 12.64 7.12
N GLY A 61 9.58 13.64 6.76
CA GLY A 61 10.04 15.04 6.65
C GLY A 61 10.59 15.57 7.97
N ARG A 62 9.87 15.35 9.08
CA ARG A 62 10.34 15.75 10.43
C ARG A 62 11.61 15.02 10.84
N SER A 63 11.70 13.71 10.58
CA SER A 63 12.82 12.89 11.01
C SER A 63 14.11 13.19 10.24
N LEU A 64 14.00 13.50 8.94
CA LEU A 64 15.16 13.75 8.07
C LEU A 64 15.45 15.24 7.86
N GLY A 65 14.60 16.14 8.33
CA GLY A 65 14.75 17.59 8.11
C GLY A 65 14.59 18.02 6.65
N VAL A 66 13.76 17.29 5.86
CA VAL A 66 13.58 17.53 4.45
C VAL A 66 12.09 17.76 4.13
N SER A 67 11.81 18.47 3.03
CA SER A 67 10.43 18.56 2.54
C SER A 67 10.02 17.28 1.82
N VAL A 68 8.92 16.67 2.21
CA VAL A 68 8.32 15.51 1.54
C VAL A 68 6.96 15.92 0.99
N VAL A 69 6.80 15.88 -0.34
CA VAL A 69 5.59 16.30 -1.03
C VAL A 69 4.84 15.09 -1.56
N VAL A 70 3.60 14.91 -1.13
CA VAL A 70 2.72 13.86 -1.65
C VAL A 70 2.10 14.30 -2.97
N GLU A 71 2.29 13.50 -4.02
CA GLU A 71 1.72 13.74 -5.35
C GLU A 71 0.79 12.59 -5.75
N ASN A 72 -0.46 12.90 -6.02
CA ASN A 72 -1.44 11.92 -6.49
C ASN A 72 -1.35 11.76 -8.02
N LYS A 73 -1.00 10.56 -8.50
CA LYS A 73 -0.86 10.21 -9.93
C LYS A 73 -1.76 9.02 -10.27
N SER A 74 -3.06 9.29 -10.31
CA SER A 74 -4.08 8.27 -10.56
C SER A 74 -4.12 7.83 -12.01
N GLY A 75 -4.58 6.60 -12.25
CA GLY A 75 -4.85 6.04 -13.58
C GLY A 75 -4.54 4.56 -13.66
N ALA A 76 -5.29 3.84 -14.50
CA ALA A 76 -5.13 2.40 -14.77
C ALA A 76 -4.99 1.55 -13.49
N GLY A 77 -5.88 1.73 -12.51
CA GLY A 77 -5.85 0.99 -11.24
C GLY A 77 -4.67 1.33 -10.32
N GLY A 78 -3.88 2.37 -10.62
CA GLY A 78 -2.67 2.77 -9.91
C GLY A 78 -1.37 2.50 -10.70
N MET A 79 -1.45 1.84 -11.85
CA MET A 79 -0.26 1.52 -12.65
C MET A 79 0.46 2.77 -13.18
N VAL A 80 -0.24 3.87 -13.47
CA VAL A 80 0.38 5.12 -13.96
C VAL A 80 1.38 5.68 -12.96
N GLY A 81 1.00 5.82 -11.69
CA GLY A 81 1.91 6.32 -10.66
C GLY A 81 3.04 5.35 -10.34
N ALA A 82 2.77 4.04 -10.36
CA ALA A 82 3.77 3.01 -10.14
C ALA A 82 4.82 3.00 -11.27
N ASP A 83 4.40 3.06 -12.55
CA ASP A 83 5.31 3.12 -13.71
C ASP A 83 6.21 4.36 -13.67
N MET A 84 5.66 5.52 -13.25
CA MET A 84 6.46 6.74 -13.05
C MET A 84 7.62 6.51 -12.08
N VAL A 85 7.37 5.82 -10.96
CA VAL A 85 8.42 5.54 -9.96
C VAL A 85 9.38 4.45 -10.45
N ALA A 86 8.88 3.41 -11.12
CA ALA A 86 9.73 2.36 -11.71
C ALA A 86 10.80 2.93 -12.66
N ARG A 87 10.51 4.06 -13.33
CA ARG A 87 11.42 4.76 -14.26
C ARG A 87 12.20 5.91 -13.63
N ALA A 88 11.96 6.23 -12.37
CA ALA A 88 12.65 7.33 -11.69
C ALA A 88 14.10 6.95 -11.34
N ARG A 89 14.93 7.97 -11.07
CA ARG A 89 16.31 7.76 -10.62
C ARG A 89 16.31 7.18 -9.19
N PRO A 90 17.20 6.23 -8.88
CA PRO A 90 17.29 5.61 -7.56
C PRO A 90 18.12 6.45 -6.58
N ASP A 91 17.87 7.75 -6.54
CA ASP A 91 18.59 8.74 -5.72
C ASP A 91 17.84 9.14 -4.43
N GLY A 92 16.68 8.51 -4.19
CA GLY A 92 15.84 8.77 -3.03
C GLY A 92 14.91 9.98 -3.17
N ALA A 93 15.00 10.75 -4.26
CA ALA A 93 14.13 11.92 -4.48
C ALA A 93 12.70 11.56 -4.89
N THR A 94 12.46 10.31 -5.30
CA THR A 94 11.12 9.84 -5.69
C THR A 94 10.83 8.49 -5.04
N LEU A 95 9.73 8.43 -4.29
CA LEU A 95 9.26 7.24 -3.59
C LEU A 95 7.83 6.91 -4.02
N LEU A 96 7.39 5.68 -3.84
CA LEU A 96 6.03 5.22 -4.10
C LEU A 96 5.40 4.73 -2.81
N VAL A 97 4.22 5.25 -2.46
CA VAL A 97 3.33 4.57 -1.50
C VAL A 97 2.19 3.94 -2.28
N ASN A 98 2.08 2.63 -2.19
CA ASN A 98 1.06 1.88 -2.90
C ASN A 98 0.37 0.89 -1.95
N ALA A 99 -0.79 0.40 -2.36
CA ALA A 99 -1.54 -0.65 -1.68
C ALA A 99 -1.14 -2.04 -2.19
N SER A 100 -1.73 -3.09 -1.60
CA SER A 100 -1.62 -4.48 -2.07
C SER A 100 -1.91 -4.66 -3.57
N ALA A 101 -2.67 -3.75 -4.18
CA ALA A 101 -2.88 -3.70 -5.64
C ALA A 101 -1.56 -3.75 -6.43
N HIS A 102 -0.47 -3.24 -5.88
CA HIS A 102 0.86 -3.31 -6.50
C HIS A 102 1.25 -4.73 -6.90
N VAL A 103 1.02 -5.70 -6.05
CA VAL A 103 1.34 -7.12 -6.32
C VAL A 103 0.20 -7.87 -7.01
N ILE A 104 -0.99 -7.29 -7.06
CA ILE A 104 -2.17 -7.87 -7.71
C ILE A 104 -2.15 -7.64 -9.22
N TYR A 105 -1.55 -6.55 -9.71
CA TYR A 105 -1.58 -6.17 -11.13
C TYR A 105 -1.32 -7.32 -12.12
N PRO A 106 -0.27 -8.16 -11.95
CA PRO A 106 0.02 -9.23 -12.91
C PRO A 106 -1.06 -10.32 -12.97
N ALA A 107 -1.87 -10.47 -11.91
CA ALA A 107 -2.94 -11.47 -11.86
C ALA A 107 -4.25 -10.98 -12.50
N ILE A 108 -4.43 -9.66 -12.62
CA ILE A 108 -5.68 -9.05 -13.07
C ILE A 108 -5.54 -8.44 -14.47
N PHE A 109 -4.42 -7.78 -14.76
CA PHE A 109 -4.22 -7.07 -16.01
C PHE A 109 -3.37 -7.87 -16.98
N LYS A 110 -3.78 -7.97 -18.25
CA LYS A 110 -3.03 -8.66 -19.31
C LYS A 110 -1.68 -8.02 -19.60
N GLN A 111 -1.56 -6.70 -19.41
CA GLN A 111 -0.34 -5.94 -19.68
C GLN A 111 0.00 -5.05 -18.49
N VAL A 112 1.18 -5.26 -17.92
CA VAL A 112 1.79 -4.41 -16.91
C VAL A 112 3.14 -3.95 -17.46
N SER A 113 3.39 -2.63 -17.50
CA SER A 113 4.57 -2.02 -18.13
C SER A 113 5.85 -2.15 -17.32
N PHE A 114 5.78 -2.72 -16.11
CA PHE A 114 6.89 -2.93 -15.18
C PHE A 114 6.75 -4.26 -14.46
N ASP A 115 7.84 -4.81 -13.95
CA ASP A 115 7.79 -5.93 -13.01
C ASP A 115 7.51 -5.40 -11.59
N VAL A 116 6.49 -5.95 -10.92
CA VAL A 116 6.04 -5.50 -9.60
C VAL A 116 7.03 -5.80 -8.47
N ILE A 117 8.00 -6.68 -8.71
CA ILE A 117 9.10 -7.02 -7.81
C ILE A 117 10.38 -6.33 -8.29
N ASP A 118 10.83 -6.67 -9.51
CA ASP A 118 12.17 -6.34 -9.99
C ASP A 118 12.35 -4.89 -10.43
N SER A 119 11.27 -4.13 -10.65
CA SER A 119 11.37 -2.71 -11.02
C SER A 119 11.46 -1.78 -9.80
N PHE A 120 11.41 -2.31 -8.58
CA PHE A 120 11.38 -1.54 -7.35
C PHE A 120 12.37 -2.05 -6.32
N THR A 121 12.74 -1.19 -5.38
CA THR A 121 13.44 -1.52 -4.15
C THR A 121 12.44 -1.39 -3.00
N PRO A 122 12.05 -2.48 -2.32
CA PRO A 122 11.19 -2.43 -1.14
C PRO A 122 11.88 -1.63 -0.01
N VAL A 123 11.15 -0.72 0.63
CA VAL A 123 11.65 0.07 1.76
C VAL A 123 11.06 -0.43 3.07
N THR A 124 9.74 -0.43 3.19
CA THR A 124 9.05 -0.94 4.37
C THR A 124 7.55 -1.14 4.10
N GLN A 125 6.93 -2.09 4.77
CA GLN A 125 5.48 -2.08 4.95
C GLN A 125 5.14 -0.99 5.96
N LEU A 126 4.28 -0.05 5.59
CA LEU A 126 3.88 1.05 6.47
C LEU A 126 2.80 0.62 7.47
N VAL A 127 1.72 0.10 6.94
CA VAL A 127 0.52 -0.26 7.70
C VAL A 127 -0.16 -1.50 7.12
N GLN A 128 -0.91 -2.18 7.97
CA GLN A 128 -1.97 -3.08 7.56
C GLN A 128 -3.34 -2.46 7.84
N VAL A 129 -4.32 -2.80 7.00
CA VAL A 129 -5.66 -2.21 7.05
C VAL A 129 -6.70 -3.30 6.86
N PRO A 130 -7.52 -3.57 7.86
CA PRO A 130 -8.67 -4.43 7.70
C PRO A 130 -9.61 -3.90 6.61
N LEU A 131 -10.26 -4.81 5.88
CA LEU A 131 -11.43 -4.47 5.10
C LEU A 131 -12.67 -4.81 5.92
N ALA A 132 -13.73 -4.02 5.72
CA ALA A 132 -15.06 -4.32 6.26
C ALA A 132 -16.04 -4.59 5.12
N LEU A 133 -16.90 -5.57 5.30
CA LEU A 133 -18.10 -5.78 4.47
C LEU A 133 -19.17 -4.81 4.94
N LEU A 134 -19.50 -3.86 4.09
CA LEU A 134 -20.39 -2.73 4.37
C LEU A 134 -21.68 -2.85 3.57
N VAL A 135 -22.77 -2.45 4.20
CA VAL A 135 -24.08 -2.27 3.55
C VAL A 135 -24.70 -0.95 3.99
N PRO A 136 -25.59 -0.35 3.18
CA PRO A 136 -26.36 0.83 3.59
C PRO A 136 -27.32 0.46 4.73
N VAL A 137 -27.55 1.39 5.64
CA VAL A 137 -28.48 1.18 6.78
C VAL A 137 -29.94 0.93 6.32
N SER A 138 -30.28 1.29 5.10
CA SER A 138 -31.60 1.03 4.49
C SER A 138 -31.78 -0.41 4.01
N LEU A 139 -30.70 -1.20 3.88
CA LEU A 139 -30.80 -2.59 3.47
C LEU A 139 -31.24 -3.43 4.68
N PRO A 140 -32.31 -4.25 4.58
CA PRO A 140 -32.89 -4.96 5.72
C PRO A 140 -32.11 -6.25 6.06
N VAL A 141 -30.79 -6.12 6.33
CA VAL A 141 -29.89 -7.22 6.70
C VAL A 141 -28.98 -6.80 7.85
N ASN A 142 -28.73 -7.68 8.80
CA ASN A 142 -27.93 -7.39 10.00
C ASN A 142 -26.66 -8.23 10.14
N ASN A 143 -26.50 -9.25 9.28
CA ASN A 143 -25.36 -10.15 9.30
C ASN A 143 -25.11 -10.75 7.92
N VAL A 144 -23.96 -11.44 7.77
CA VAL A 144 -23.56 -12.04 6.49
C VAL A 144 -24.51 -13.11 5.98
N PRO A 145 -25.01 -14.05 6.80
CA PRO A 145 -26.02 -15.00 6.35
C PRO A 145 -27.30 -14.37 5.81
N GLU A 146 -27.82 -13.32 6.46
CA GLU A 146 -28.98 -12.56 5.96
C GLU A 146 -28.69 -11.86 4.62
N LEU A 147 -27.48 -11.28 4.46
CA LEU A 147 -27.07 -10.69 3.18
C LEU A 147 -27.02 -11.75 2.08
N ILE A 148 -26.44 -12.92 2.35
CA ILE A 148 -26.37 -14.02 1.37
C ILE A 148 -27.78 -14.47 0.97
N GLN A 149 -28.69 -14.62 1.93
CA GLN A 149 -30.08 -14.97 1.66
C GLN A 149 -30.79 -13.87 0.85
N TYR A 150 -30.60 -12.62 1.25
CA TYR A 150 -31.16 -11.47 0.52
C TYR A 150 -30.71 -11.45 -0.95
N ILE A 151 -29.44 -11.71 -1.23
CA ILE A 151 -28.91 -11.78 -2.60
C ILE A 151 -29.60 -12.91 -3.39
N LYS A 152 -29.77 -14.07 -2.79
CA LYS A 152 -30.41 -15.23 -3.42
C LYS A 152 -31.89 -14.98 -3.72
N ASP A 153 -32.59 -14.27 -2.86
CA ASP A 153 -34.01 -13.92 -3.02
C ASP A 153 -34.23 -12.77 -4.02
N HIS A 154 -33.17 -12.01 -4.34
CA HIS A 154 -33.24 -10.86 -5.25
C HIS A 154 -32.22 -10.96 -6.39
N PRO A 155 -32.29 -11.99 -7.26
CA PRO A 155 -31.32 -12.21 -8.32
C PRO A 155 -31.23 -11.02 -9.27
N GLY A 156 -30.00 -10.55 -9.55
CA GLY A 156 -29.72 -9.41 -10.42
C GLY A 156 -30.08 -8.03 -9.85
N LYS A 157 -30.50 -7.93 -8.58
CA LYS A 157 -30.87 -6.66 -7.91
C LYS A 157 -29.79 -6.14 -6.96
N VAL A 158 -28.78 -6.95 -6.63
CA VAL A 158 -27.71 -6.57 -5.74
C VAL A 158 -26.45 -6.29 -6.56
N ALA A 159 -25.85 -5.14 -6.32
CA ALA A 159 -24.56 -4.76 -6.87
C ALA A 159 -23.57 -4.44 -5.76
N PHE A 160 -22.29 -4.74 -6.01
CA PHE A 160 -21.23 -4.32 -5.11
C PHE A 160 -20.37 -3.22 -5.73
N ALA A 161 -20.00 -2.23 -4.91
CA ALA A 161 -19.05 -1.20 -5.28
C ALA A 161 -17.61 -1.62 -4.98
N SER A 162 -16.66 -1.08 -5.73
CA SER A 162 -15.25 -1.10 -5.37
C SER A 162 -14.57 0.24 -5.64
N ALA A 163 -13.43 0.48 -5.00
CA ALA A 163 -12.62 1.68 -5.22
C ALA A 163 -11.88 1.67 -6.58
N GLY A 164 -12.18 0.70 -7.44
CA GLY A 164 -11.60 0.49 -8.75
C GLY A 164 -11.28 -0.97 -9.01
N ASN A 165 -10.95 -1.28 -10.23
CA ASN A 165 -10.61 -2.64 -10.65
C ASN A 165 -9.24 -3.07 -10.11
N GLY A 166 -9.11 -4.35 -9.71
CA GLY A 166 -7.84 -4.98 -9.38
C GLY A 166 -7.28 -4.65 -7.99
N GLY A 167 -8.03 -3.92 -7.16
CA GLY A 167 -7.64 -3.68 -5.76
C GLY A 167 -8.14 -4.75 -4.80
N ALA A 168 -7.61 -4.78 -3.57
CA ALA A 168 -8.04 -5.72 -2.52
C ALA A 168 -9.56 -5.67 -2.25
N PRO A 169 -10.24 -4.51 -2.22
CA PRO A 169 -11.70 -4.46 -2.08
C PRO A 169 -12.46 -5.17 -3.21
N HIS A 170 -11.99 -5.06 -4.45
CA HIS A 170 -12.58 -5.78 -5.58
C HIS A 170 -12.42 -7.29 -5.43
N LEU A 171 -11.20 -7.76 -5.19
CA LEU A 171 -10.94 -9.19 -5.02
C LEU A 171 -11.62 -9.78 -3.79
N ALA A 172 -11.78 -8.99 -2.72
CA ALA A 172 -12.55 -9.40 -1.56
C ALA A 172 -14.02 -9.70 -1.93
N ALA A 173 -14.65 -8.84 -2.74
CA ALA A 173 -16.02 -9.07 -3.19
C ALA A 173 -16.13 -10.26 -4.15
N GLU A 174 -15.18 -10.43 -5.06
CA GLU A 174 -15.16 -11.59 -5.97
C GLU A 174 -14.96 -12.91 -5.21
N LEU A 175 -14.07 -12.93 -4.20
CA LEU A 175 -13.92 -14.08 -3.32
C LEU A 175 -15.22 -14.37 -2.53
N PHE A 176 -15.91 -13.31 -2.07
CA PHE A 176 -17.20 -13.44 -1.41
C PHE A 176 -18.25 -14.08 -2.34
N LYS A 177 -18.34 -13.64 -3.60
CA LYS A 177 -19.25 -14.25 -4.58
C LYS A 177 -19.02 -15.76 -4.69
N LYS A 178 -17.74 -16.16 -4.81
CA LYS A 178 -17.35 -17.56 -4.94
C LYS A 178 -17.70 -18.37 -3.69
N GLU A 179 -17.29 -17.91 -2.50
CA GLU A 179 -17.47 -18.66 -1.26
C GLU A 179 -18.94 -18.72 -0.79
N ALA A 180 -19.70 -17.66 -1.02
CA ALA A 180 -21.13 -17.61 -0.71
C ALA A 180 -22.02 -18.26 -1.79
N GLY A 181 -21.47 -18.57 -2.96
CA GLY A 181 -22.23 -19.13 -4.09
C GLY A 181 -23.31 -18.17 -4.58
N VAL A 182 -22.97 -16.89 -4.73
CA VAL A 182 -23.88 -15.82 -5.18
C VAL A 182 -23.33 -15.10 -6.39
N ASP A 183 -24.22 -14.56 -7.23
CA ASP A 183 -23.87 -13.70 -8.35
C ASP A 183 -24.36 -12.28 -8.10
N ILE A 184 -23.42 -11.32 -8.13
CA ILE A 184 -23.66 -9.91 -7.88
C ILE A 184 -22.86 -9.06 -8.86
N LEU A 185 -23.46 -7.98 -9.36
CA LEU A 185 -22.85 -7.09 -10.35
C LEU A 185 -21.75 -6.24 -9.71
N HIS A 186 -20.60 -6.15 -10.36
CA HIS A 186 -19.54 -5.23 -9.95
C HIS A 186 -19.72 -3.84 -10.56
N VAL A 187 -19.65 -2.81 -9.73
CA VAL A 187 -19.67 -1.38 -10.11
C VAL A 187 -18.37 -0.73 -9.66
N PRO A 188 -17.39 -0.53 -10.57
CA PRO A 188 -16.11 0.08 -10.22
C PRO A 188 -16.21 1.62 -10.17
N TYR A 189 -15.67 2.21 -9.11
CA TYR A 189 -15.58 3.66 -8.91
C TYR A 189 -14.12 4.16 -9.04
N LYS A 190 -13.96 5.49 -9.15
CA LYS A 190 -12.63 6.14 -9.16
C LYS A 190 -12.16 6.44 -7.72
N GLY A 191 -12.16 5.42 -6.84
CA GLY A 191 -11.75 5.52 -5.44
C GLY A 191 -12.88 5.25 -4.46
N SER A 192 -12.55 5.12 -3.15
CA SER A 192 -13.51 4.78 -2.11
C SER A 192 -14.56 5.87 -1.86
N ALA A 193 -14.18 7.15 -1.91
CA ALA A 193 -15.09 8.24 -1.55
C ALA A 193 -16.40 8.28 -2.38
N PRO A 194 -16.37 8.26 -3.73
CA PRO A 194 -17.60 8.21 -4.52
C PRO A 194 -18.36 6.89 -4.34
N ALA A 195 -17.66 5.76 -4.16
CA ALA A 195 -18.28 4.48 -3.91
C ALA A 195 -19.07 4.45 -2.59
N LEU A 196 -18.49 5.00 -1.50
CA LEU A 196 -19.14 5.10 -0.19
C LEU A 196 -20.35 6.06 -0.24
N THR A 197 -20.28 7.12 -1.03
CA THR A 197 -21.42 8.04 -1.22
C THR A 197 -22.60 7.30 -1.84
N ASP A 198 -22.38 6.55 -2.90
CA ASP A 198 -23.42 5.79 -3.59
C ASP A 198 -23.91 4.60 -2.75
N LEU A 199 -23.03 3.98 -1.96
CA LEU A 199 -23.42 2.95 -0.99
C LEU A 199 -24.38 3.54 0.08
N MET A 200 -24.03 4.67 0.69
CA MET A 200 -24.92 5.35 1.66
C MET A 200 -26.25 5.76 1.05
N GLY A 201 -26.24 6.15 -0.24
CA GLY A 201 -27.42 6.49 -1.01
C GLY A 201 -28.24 5.27 -1.49
N GLY A 202 -27.78 4.03 -1.25
CA GLY A 202 -28.45 2.81 -1.69
C GLY A 202 -28.38 2.53 -3.19
N GLN A 203 -27.55 3.26 -3.95
CA GLN A 203 -27.33 3.02 -5.39
C GLN A 203 -26.64 1.69 -5.65
N VAL A 204 -25.81 1.26 -4.71
CA VAL A 204 -25.23 -0.08 -4.61
C VAL A 204 -25.52 -0.66 -3.23
N GLN A 205 -25.59 -2.00 -3.11
CA GLN A 205 -26.10 -2.65 -1.91
C GLN A 205 -25.01 -3.15 -0.97
N MET A 206 -23.81 -3.35 -1.47
CA MET A 206 -22.70 -3.76 -0.62
C MET A 206 -21.36 -3.25 -1.16
N MET A 207 -20.38 -3.23 -0.29
CA MET A 207 -18.99 -2.91 -0.61
C MET A 207 -18.05 -3.55 0.40
N PHE A 208 -16.94 -4.12 -0.08
CA PHE A 208 -15.77 -4.29 0.78
C PHE A 208 -14.94 -3.01 0.68
N ASP A 209 -14.60 -2.41 1.81
CA ASP A 209 -13.75 -1.20 1.80
C ASP A 209 -12.75 -1.20 2.94
N SER A 210 -11.65 -0.46 2.75
CA SER A 210 -10.63 -0.26 3.77
C SER A 210 -11.22 0.51 4.96
N MET A 211 -10.98 0.04 6.17
CA MET A 211 -11.43 0.74 7.38
C MET A 211 -10.90 2.18 7.44
N THR A 212 -9.75 2.46 6.82
CA THR A 212 -9.21 3.82 6.70
C THR A 212 -10.17 4.83 6.06
N SER A 213 -11.01 4.40 5.13
CA SER A 213 -12.01 5.27 4.46
C SER A 213 -13.41 5.13 5.04
N SER A 214 -13.76 3.98 5.64
CA SER A 214 -15.14 3.65 6.03
C SER A 214 -15.44 3.72 7.51
N LEU A 215 -14.43 3.59 8.40
CA LEU A 215 -14.61 3.50 9.84
C LEU A 215 -15.44 4.66 10.43
N ALA A 216 -15.20 5.89 9.96
CA ALA A 216 -15.93 7.06 10.43
C ALA A 216 -17.44 6.98 10.12
N TYR A 217 -17.80 6.45 8.93
CA TYR A 217 -19.21 6.27 8.54
C TYR A 217 -19.89 5.15 9.33
N VAL A 218 -19.17 4.07 9.64
CA VAL A 218 -19.68 2.99 10.49
C VAL A 218 -19.92 3.50 11.91
N LYS A 219 -18.93 4.18 12.52
CA LYS A 219 -19.07 4.77 13.86
C LYS A 219 -20.16 5.84 13.94
N ALA A 220 -20.43 6.54 12.86
CA ALA A 220 -21.51 7.53 12.78
C ALA A 220 -22.89 6.90 12.47
N GLY A 221 -22.98 5.57 12.35
CA GLY A 221 -24.23 4.86 12.04
C GLY A 221 -24.79 5.16 10.65
N LYS A 222 -23.95 5.57 9.70
CA LYS A 222 -24.34 5.82 8.30
C LYS A 222 -24.22 4.58 7.41
N LEU A 223 -23.43 3.62 7.83
CA LEU A 223 -23.24 2.32 7.18
C LEU A 223 -23.23 1.24 8.26
N ASN A 224 -23.72 0.06 7.93
CA ASN A 224 -23.59 -1.13 8.75
C ASN A 224 -22.37 -1.93 8.28
N ALA A 225 -21.48 -2.30 9.21
CA ALA A 225 -20.43 -3.27 8.97
C ALA A 225 -20.90 -4.65 9.41
N LEU A 226 -21.04 -5.57 8.46
CA LEU A 226 -21.55 -6.94 8.74
C LEU A 226 -20.42 -7.89 9.17
N ALA A 227 -19.20 -7.67 8.70
CA ALA A 227 -18.03 -8.44 9.08
C ALA A 227 -16.72 -7.69 8.72
N VAL A 228 -15.61 -8.07 9.39
CA VAL A 228 -14.26 -7.71 9.01
C VAL A 228 -13.56 -8.89 8.33
N THR A 229 -12.62 -8.60 7.42
CA THR A 229 -11.95 -9.64 6.61
C THR A 229 -10.72 -10.23 7.28
N THR A 230 -10.29 -9.69 8.41
CA THR A 230 -9.12 -10.14 9.17
C THR A 230 -9.38 -11.49 9.84
N PRO A 231 -8.33 -12.30 10.14
CA PRO A 231 -8.48 -13.57 10.87
C PRO A 231 -9.09 -13.41 12.26
N GLU A 232 -8.87 -12.26 12.91
CA GLU A 232 -9.39 -11.88 14.22
C GLU A 232 -10.20 -10.59 14.11
N ARG A 233 -11.08 -10.34 15.08
CA ARG A 233 -11.86 -9.11 15.14
C ARG A 233 -10.96 -7.89 15.28
N SER A 234 -11.35 -6.80 14.64
CA SER A 234 -10.63 -5.54 14.77
C SER A 234 -10.92 -4.89 16.12
N SER A 235 -9.87 -4.43 16.81
CA SER A 235 -10.02 -3.62 18.06
C SER A 235 -10.80 -2.32 17.85
N MET A 236 -10.90 -1.86 16.62
CA MET A 236 -11.61 -0.64 16.24
C MET A 236 -13.11 -0.85 16.06
N LEU A 237 -13.55 -2.09 15.83
CA LEU A 237 -14.94 -2.56 15.71
C LEU A 237 -15.10 -3.91 16.42
N PRO A 238 -14.97 -3.96 17.76
CA PRO A 238 -14.89 -5.23 18.51
C PRO A 238 -16.19 -6.06 18.45
N ASP A 239 -17.33 -5.40 18.21
CA ASP A 239 -18.63 -6.05 18.10
C ASP A 239 -18.89 -6.64 16.71
N VAL A 240 -18.11 -6.25 15.68
CA VAL A 240 -18.24 -6.74 14.31
C VAL A 240 -17.48 -8.06 14.17
N PRO A 241 -18.17 -9.16 13.76
CA PRO A 241 -17.53 -10.46 13.62
C PRO A 241 -16.55 -10.49 12.45
N THR A 242 -15.67 -11.48 12.43
CA THR A 242 -14.87 -11.81 11.24
C THR A 242 -15.73 -12.53 10.19
N MET A 243 -15.31 -12.51 8.93
CA MET A 243 -15.97 -13.31 7.88
C MET A 243 -16.00 -14.81 8.23
N LYS A 244 -14.95 -15.31 8.92
CA LYS A 244 -14.89 -16.68 9.43
C LYS A 244 -15.97 -16.95 10.46
N GLU A 245 -16.14 -16.09 11.46
CA GLU A 245 -17.21 -16.20 12.47
C GLU A 245 -18.59 -16.07 11.84
N ALA A 246 -18.70 -15.32 10.74
CA ALA A 246 -19.94 -15.12 10.00
C ALA A 246 -20.28 -16.24 9.00
N GLY A 247 -19.55 -17.37 9.03
CA GLY A 247 -19.89 -18.58 8.28
C GLY A 247 -19.08 -18.79 6.98
N LEU A 248 -18.04 -18.03 6.74
CA LEU A 248 -17.11 -18.19 5.61
C LEU A 248 -15.69 -18.53 6.13
N PRO A 249 -15.42 -19.79 6.50
CA PRO A 249 -14.24 -20.17 7.29
C PRO A 249 -12.90 -19.98 6.57
N SER A 250 -12.89 -20.01 5.25
CA SER A 250 -11.67 -19.81 4.44
C SER A 250 -11.38 -18.34 4.14
N TYR A 251 -12.30 -17.44 4.50
CA TYR A 251 -12.21 -16.04 4.16
C TYR A 251 -11.32 -15.29 5.14
N ALA A 252 -10.13 -14.96 4.71
CA ALA A 252 -9.20 -14.11 5.47
C ALA A 252 -8.36 -13.25 4.52
N LEU A 253 -8.56 -11.94 4.58
CA LEU A 253 -7.87 -10.96 3.75
C LEU A 253 -7.48 -9.75 4.57
N THR A 254 -6.30 -9.21 4.31
CA THR A 254 -5.86 -7.94 4.90
C THR A 254 -5.28 -7.08 3.79
N ASN A 255 -5.75 -5.86 3.68
CA ASN A 255 -5.09 -4.88 2.82
C ASN A 255 -3.88 -4.32 3.55
N TRP A 256 -2.92 -3.79 2.81
CA TRP A 256 -1.71 -3.20 3.37
C TRP A 256 -1.17 -2.12 2.44
N TYR A 257 -0.41 -1.18 3.00
CA TYR A 257 0.28 -0.15 2.23
C TYR A 257 1.77 -0.23 2.52
N GLY A 258 2.55 -0.14 1.45
CA GLY A 258 3.99 -0.19 1.51
C GLY A 258 4.64 1.04 0.90
N LEU A 259 5.91 1.20 1.20
CA LEU A 259 6.79 2.20 0.64
C LEU A 259 7.85 1.52 -0.22
N TRP A 260 7.99 1.99 -1.45
CA TRP A 260 8.98 1.51 -2.40
C TRP A 260 9.81 2.67 -2.94
N ALA A 261 11.01 2.35 -3.38
CA ALA A 261 11.87 3.20 -4.18
C ALA A 261 12.07 2.62 -5.59
N PRO A 262 12.59 3.39 -6.55
CA PRO A 262 13.04 2.85 -7.82
C PRO A 262 14.09 1.76 -7.65
N LYS A 263 14.15 0.80 -8.59
CA LYS A 263 15.15 -0.28 -8.59
C LYS A 263 16.56 0.25 -8.44
N GLY A 264 17.35 -0.39 -7.58
CA GLY A 264 18.75 -0.08 -7.39
C GLY A 264 19.03 1.12 -6.49
N MET A 265 18.06 1.56 -5.69
CA MET A 265 18.32 2.55 -4.66
C MET A 265 19.39 2.04 -3.69
N PRO A 266 20.43 2.85 -3.35
CA PRO A 266 21.50 2.41 -2.46
C PRO A 266 20.97 1.95 -1.10
N ALA A 267 21.44 0.78 -0.63
CA ALA A 267 20.99 0.20 0.64
C ALA A 267 21.12 1.14 1.85
N PRO A 268 22.17 1.98 1.98
CA PRO A 268 22.23 2.95 3.07
C PRO A 268 21.06 3.95 3.07
N LEU A 269 20.60 4.40 1.89
CA LEU A 269 19.45 5.32 1.78
C LEU A 269 18.14 4.62 2.13
N VAL A 270 17.96 3.38 1.68
CA VAL A 270 16.79 2.54 2.03
C VAL A 270 16.70 2.42 3.55
N LYS A 271 17.82 2.04 4.19
CA LYS A 271 17.89 1.88 5.65
C LYS A 271 17.65 3.19 6.40
N GLN A 272 18.16 4.32 5.89
CA GLN A 272 17.94 5.63 6.50
C GLN A 272 16.46 6.02 6.51
N ILE A 273 15.74 5.79 5.41
CA ILE A 273 14.30 6.06 5.31
C ILE A 273 13.52 5.13 6.24
N GLU A 274 13.80 3.82 6.20
CA GLU A 274 13.15 2.84 7.07
C GLU A 274 13.32 3.21 8.55
N GLN A 275 14.55 3.48 8.99
CA GLN A 275 14.82 3.86 10.38
C GLN A 275 14.13 5.15 10.81
N ALA A 276 14.05 6.15 9.92
CA ALA A 276 13.37 7.41 10.19
C ALA A 276 11.87 7.20 10.43
N LEU A 277 11.23 6.30 9.68
CA LEU A 277 9.83 5.93 9.87
C LEU A 277 9.64 5.04 11.09
N ASN A 278 10.49 4.03 11.28
CA ASN A 278 10.42 3.08 12.39
C ASN A 278 10.46 3.81 13.75
N ALA A 279 11.36 4.77 13.90
CA ALA A 279 11.48 5.55 15.13
C ALA A 279 10.19 6.30 15.54
N LYS A 280 9.27 6.53 14.59
CA LYS A 280 8.04 7.31 14.81
C LYS A 280 6.77 6.48 14.78
N PHE A 281 6.63 5.54 13.86
CA PHE A 281 5.39 4.80 13.64
C PHE A 281 5.00 3.90 14.82
N HIS A 282 5.96 3.52 15.68
CA HIS A 282 5.68 2.74 16.90
C HIS A 282 5.39 3.60 18.14
N THR A 283 5.41 4.94 18.02
CA THR A 283 5.04 5.81 19.15
C THR A 283 3.53 5.71 19.42
N PRO A 284 3.10 5.85 20.69
CA PRO A 284 1.67 5.85 21.04
C PRO A 284 0.87 6.88 20.24
N GLU A 285 1.43 8.07 20.00
CA GLU A 285 0.80 9.15 19.25
C GLU A 285 0.45 8.73 17.81
N ILE A 286 1.40 8.13 17.09
CA ILE A 286 1.17 7.71 15.69
C ILE A 286 0.26 6.48 15.65
N ARG A 287 0.40 5.56 16.59
CA ARG A 287 -0.50 4.41 16.71
C ARG A 287 -1.95 4.86 16.91
N GLU A 288 -2.17 5.83 17.79
CA GLU A 288 -3.52 6.39 18.04
C GLU A 288 -4.07 7.06 16.76
N LYS A 289 -3.27 7.88 16.06
CA LYS A 289 -3.65 8.49 14.80
C LYS A 289 -4.03 7.44 13.73
N LEU A 290 -3.24 6.38 13.62
CA LEU A 290 -3.50 5.29 12.66
C LEU A 290 -4.76 4.51 13.05
N ASN A 291 -4.92 4.15 14.31
CA ASN A 291 -6.12 3.45 14.80
C ASN A 291 -7.39 4.30 14.60
N ALA A 292 -7.29 5.63 14.78
CA ALA A 292 -8.42 6.54 14.55
C ALA A 292 -8.90 6.51 13.08
N ILE A 293 -8.02 6.20 12.14
CA ILE A 293 -8.31 6.07 10.71
C ILE A 293 -8.40 4.61 10.24
N GLY A 294 -8.50 3.64 11.13
CA GLY A 294 -8.69 2.24 10.74
C GLY A 294 -7.46 1.52 10.21
N ALA A 295 -6.27 1.99 10.55
CA ALA A 295 -5.00 1.39 10.13
C ALA A 295 -4.15 1.00 11.34
N GLU A 296 -3.33 -0.04 11.21
CA GLU A 296 -2.38 -0.50 12.21
C GLU A 296 -0.95 -0.34 11.70
N PRO A 297 -0.03 0.28 12.46
CA PRO A 297 1.37 0.40 12.04
C PRO A 297 2.04 -0.97 12.03
N VAL A 298 2.85 -1.22 11.00
CA VAL A 298 3.66 -2.43 10.88
C VAL A 298 5.14 -2.09 10.92
N ILE A 299 5.62 -1.19 10.09
CA ILE A 299 7.03 -0.86 9.82
C ILE A 299 7.92 -2.09 9.92
N SER A 300 8.17 -2.72 8.80
CA SER A 300 9.04 -3.87 8.68
C SER A 300 10.44 -3.47 8.22
N SER A 301 11.43 -4.33 8.42
CA SER A 301 12.72 -4.19 7.73
C SER A 301 12.54 -4.28 6.21
N PRO A 302 13.44 -3.70 5.39
CA PRO A 302 13.39 -3.84 3.94
C PRO A 302 13.42 -5.30 3.48
N GLU A 303 14.18 -6.15 4.16
CA GLU A 303 14.31 -7.58 3.88
C GLU A 303 13.02 -8.34 4.20
N ASP A 304 12.36 -8.02 5.33
CA ASP A 304 11.07 -8.62 5.70
C ASP A 304 10.00 -8.18 4.72
N PHE A 305 9.98 -6.90 4.37
CA PHE A 305 9.03 -6.39 3.39
C PHE A 305 9.22 -7.02 2.00
N ALA A 306 10.46 -7.22 1.56
CA ALA A 306 10.74 -7.91 0.30
C ALA A 306 10.18 -9.34 0.30
N ARG A 307 10.38 -10.12 1.39
CA ARG A 307 9.82 -11.46 1.54
C ARG A 307 8.29 -11.44 1.56
N PHE A 308 7.72 -10.49 2.31
CA PHE A 308 6.27 -10.31 2.40
C PHE A 308 5.64 -10.02 1.03
N VAL A 309 6.23 -9.12 0.24
CA VAL A 309 5.75 -8.73 -1.11
C VAL A 309 5.71 -9.95 -2.04
N VAL A 310 6.72 -10.82 -2.01
CA VAL A 310 6.74 -12.07 -2.81
C VAL A 310 5.61 -13.00 -2.39
N THR A 311 5.45 -13.24 -1.09
CA THR A 311 4.39 -14.09 -0.53
C THR A 311 2.99 -13.54 -0.87
N GLU A 312 2.81 -12.23 -0.76
CA GLU A 312 1.53 -11.58 -1.09
C GLU A 312 1.23 -11.62 -2.60
N LYS A 313 2.22 -11.48 -3.47
CA LYS A 313 2.03 -11.67 -4.92
C LYS A 313 1.44 -13.06 -5.24
N GLU A 314 1.99 -14.10 -4.64
CA GLU A 314 1.48 -15.46 -4.82
C GLU A 314 0.08 -15.64 -4.23
N ARG A 315 -0.15 -15.11 -3.02
CA ARG A 315 -1.44 -15.19 -2.34
C ARG A 315 -2.56 -14.50 -3.13
N TRP A 316 -2.34 -13.24 -3.51
CA TRP A 316 -3.30 -12.47 -4.29
C TRP A 316 -3.48 -13.02 -5.69
N GLY A 317 -2.42 -13.59 -6.28
CA GLY A 317 -2.48 -14.30 -7.57
C GLY A 317 -3.44 -15.49 -7.51
N ARG A 318 -3.37 -16.31 -6.45
CA ARG A 318 -4.33 -17.41 -6.21
C ARG A 318 -5.75 -16.89 -6.03
N ILE A 319 -5.96 -15.86 -5.21
CA ILE A 319 -7.28 -15.27 -4.98
C ILE A 319 -7.88 -14.74 -6.29
N ALA A 320 -7.09 -14.02 -7.10
CA ALA A 320 -7.53 -13.52 -8.40
C ALA A 320 -7.93 -14.65 -9.35
N GLN A 321 -7.11 -15.69 -9.44
CA GLN A 321 -7.38 -16.87 -10.27
C GLN A 321 -8.65 -17.59 -9.78
N ASP A 322 -8.75 -17.81 -8.49
CA ASP A 322 -9.85 -18.52 -7.85
C ASP A 322 -11.18 -17.78 -7.97
N SER A 323 -11.17 -16.47 -7.93
CA SER A 323 -12.37 -15.63 -8.09
C SER A 323 -12.77 -15.40 -9.55
N GLY A 324 -11.92 -15.79 -10.51
CA GLY A 324 -12.16 -15.52 -11.93
C GLY A 324 -12.06 -14.04 -12.32
N ALA A 325 -11.54 -13.19 -11.41
CA ALA A 325 -11.40 -11.76 -11.64
C ALA A 325 -10.25 -11.47 -12.61
N THR A 326 -10.57 -11.32 -13.88
CA THR A 326 -9.63 -10.87 -14.92
C THR A 326 -10.14 -9.61 -15.59
N LEU A 327 -9.23 -8.70 -15.95
CA LEU A 327 -9.53 -7.48 -16.69
C LEU A 327 -8.83 -7.51 -18.05
N ASN A 328 -9.60 -7.19 -19.08
CA ASN A 328 -9.11 -7.12 -20.47
C ASN A 328 -8.29 -5.86 -20.72
#